data_b866aac491dab79e1ae07f95d85cbee0
#
_entry.id   b866aac491dab79e1ae07f95d85cbee0
#
_cell.length_a   1.000
_cell.length_b   1.000
_cell.length_c   1.000
_cell.angle_alpha   90.00
_cell.angle_beta   90.00
_cell.angle_gamma   90.00
#
_symmetry.space_group_name_H-M   'P 1'
#
loop_
_entity.id
_entity.type
_entity.pdbx_description
1 polymer ?
#
loop_
_entity_poly.entity_id
_entity_poly.type
_entity_poly.pdbx_seq_one_letter_code
_entity_poly.pdbx_strand_id
1 'polypeptide(L)'
;MNSIDSKYLNNSFILVGHSGYGKSTTCKAFTGNKSIIVSSKHEGCTSKVSYYPGEFKHLFGDKYFTMIDTPGLDDSEGRDKEFYQNLRDNLQTKNLKVKGIIIVFNLQMTRFGQSEKKIIEKIIDLVPVKNLWKYITILVTHSYYKKPEKLVKKRKNLLKI
;
A
#
# COMPACT_ATOMS: atom_id res chain seq x y z
N MET A 1 -8.05 -21.07 -6.86
CA MET A 1 -7.22 -20.05 -6.18
C MET A 1 -5.94 -20.71 -5.71
N ASN A 2 -4.79 -20.33 -6.23
CA ASN A 2 -3.53 -20.91 -5.79
C ASN A 2 -3.27 -20.49 -4.34
N SER A 3 -3.07 -21.46 -3.47
CA SER A 3 -2.68 -21.21 -2.06
C SER A 3 -1.32 -20.51 -2.04
N ILE A 4 -1.21 -19.43 -1.26
CA ILE A 4 0.09 -18.78 -1.02
C ILE A 4 0.92 -19.74 -0.17
N ASP A 5 2.15 -20.03 -0.59
CA ASP A 5 3.08 -20.86 0.17
C ASP A 5 3.30 -20.26 1.57
N SER A 6 3.34 -21.12 2.59
CA SER A 6 3.42 -20.74 4.01
C SER A 6 4.58 -19.82 4.35
N LYS A 7 5.70 -19.89 3.63
CA LYS A 7 6.86 -19.03 3.83
C LYS A 7 6.58 -17.55 3.57
N TYR A 8 5.57 -17.23 2.73
CA TYR A 8 5.19 -15.85 2.40
C TYR A 8 4.15 -15.26 3.36
N LEU A 9 3.49 -16.07 4.22
CA LEU A 9 2.38 -15.63 5.05
C LEU A 9 2.80 -14.76 6.25
N ASN A 10 4.03 -14.91 6.71
CA ASN A 10 4.48 -14.32 7.97
C ASN A 10 4.89 -12.84 7.89
N ASN A 11 5.11 -12.30 6.69
CA ASN A 11 5.54 -10.93 6.48
C ASN A 11 4.71 -10.30 5.37
N SER A 12 3.54 -9.78 5.71
CA SER A 12 2.66 -9.14 4.72
C SER A 12 2.66 -7.62 4.89
N PHE A 13 2.65 -6.91 3.77
CA PHE A 13 2.62 -5.44 3.71
C PHE A 13 1.44 -5.00 2.87
N ILE A 14 0.60 -4.13 3.43
CA ILE A 14 -0.58 -3.59 2.75
C ILE A 14 -0.21 -2.26 2.12
N LEU A 15 -0.47 -2.08 0.82
CA LEU A 15 -0.36 -0.78 0.16
C LEU A 15 -1.73 -0.10 0.12
N VAL A 16 -1.77 1.14 0.57
CA VAL A 16 -2.96 1.98 0.59
C VAL A 16 -2.66 3.36 0.00
N GLY A 17 -3.65 3.99 -0.57
CA GLY A 17 -3.53 5.30 -1.23
C GLY A 17 -4.55 5.46 -2.35
N HIS A 18 -4.64 6.67 -2.90
CA HIS A 18 -5.56 6.96 -4.00
C HIS A 18 -5.25 6.17 -5.28
N SER A 19 -6.24 6.09 -6.17
CA SER A 19 -6.04 5.57 -7.51
C SER A 19 -4.93 6.37 -8.23
N GLY A 20 -4.14 5.70 -9.07
CA GLY A 20 -3.04 6.35 -9.79
C GLY A 20 -1.81 6.75 -8.97
N TYR A 21 -1.79 6.56 -7.64
CA TYR A 21 -0.63 6.90 -6.80
C TYR A 21 0.56 5.93 -6.92
N GLY A 22 0.43 4.87 -7.70
CA GLY A 22 1.51 3.94 -7.99
C GLY A 22 1.60 2.74 -7.05
N LYS A 23 0.51 2.33 -6.39
CA LYS A 23 0.46 1.13 -5.53
C LYS A 23 0.88 -0.12 -6.30
N SER A 24 0.22 -0.43 -7.40
CA SER A 24 0.53 -1.62 -8.22
C SER A 24 1.93 -1.55 -8.84
N THR A 25 2.40 -0.35 -9.20
CA THR A 25 3.79 -0.14 -9.65
C THR A 25 4.78 -0.47 -8.53
N THR A 26 4.46 -0.07 -7.31
CA THR A 26 5.24 -0.40 -6.12
C THR A 26 5.25 -1.90 -5.86
N CYS A 27 4.09 -2.58 -5.94
CA CYS A 27 4.01 -4.03 -5.85
C CYS A 27 4.93 -4.71 -6.88
N LYS A 28 4.86 -4.27 -8.12
CA LYS A 28 5.68 -4.80 -9.22
C LYS A 28 7.17 -4.63 -8.95
N ALA A 29 7.57 -3.46 -8.47
CA ALA A 29 8.98 -3.15 -8.17
C ALA A 29 9.52 -4.01 -7.01
N PHE A 30 8.75 -4.17 -5.94
CA PHE A 30 9.17 -4.95 -4.76
C PHE A 30 9.18 -6.46 -5.00
N THR A 31 8.21 -6.98 -5.74
CA THR A 31 8.06 -8.43 -5.95
C THR A 31 8.79 -8.94 -7.18
N GLY A 32 9.20 -8.05 -8.10
CA GLY A 32 9.74 -8.44 -9.41
C GLY A 32 8.70 -9.10 -10.33
N ASN A 33 7.44 -9.16 -9.93
CA ASN A 33 6.38 -9.85 -10.68
C ASN A 33 5.95 -9.04 -11.91
N LYS A 34 6.38 -9.49 -13.09
CA LYS A 34 6.10 -8.83 -14.37
C LYS A 34 4.63 -8.94 -14.81
N SER A 35 3.86 -9.88 -14.26
CA SER A 35 2.44 -10.07 -14.60
C SER A 35 1.52 -9.00 -13.98
N ILE A 36 2.01 -8.20 -13.04
CA ILE A 36 1.25 -7.10 -12.46
C ILE A 36 0.98 -6.04 -13.53
N ILE A 37 -0.29 -5.88 -13.87
CA ILE A 37 -0.75 -4.88 -14.84
C ILE A 37 -0.73 -3.51 -14.16
N VAL A 38 -0.01 -2.57 -14.77
CA VAL A 38 0.04 -1.18 -14.33
C VAL A 38 -0.56 -0.33 -15.43
N SER A 39 -1.64 0.40 -15.16
CA SER A 39 -2.22 1.34 -16.11
C SER A 39 -1.73 2.75 -15.83
N SER A 40 -1.47 3.48 -16.91
CA SER A 40 -1.21 4.92 -16.87
C SER A 40 -2.48 5.76 -16.92
N LYS A 41 -3.65 5.13 -17.15
CA LYS A 41 -4.94 5.82 -17.19
C LYS A 41 -5.50 5.99 -15.78
N HIS A 42 -6.17 7.09 -15.50
CA HIS A 42 -6.80 7.43 -14.22
C HIS A 42 -7.97 6.51 -13.82
N GLU A 43 -8.42 5.65 -14.70
CA GLU A 43 -9.41 4.62 -14.39
C GLU A 43 -8.73 3.54 -13.55
N GLY A 44 -9.20 3.36 -12.32
CA GLY A 44 -8.64 2.44 -11.35
C GLY A 44 -8.52 1.02 -11.89
N CYS A 45 -7.28 0.59 -12.13
CA CYS A 45 -7.01 -0.75 -12.68
C CYS A 45 -7.24 -1.86 -11.67
N THR A 46 -7.14 -1.56 -10.38
CA THR A 46 -7.25 -2.55 -9.32
C THR A 46 -8.65 -2.46 -8.73
N SER A 47 -9.53 -3.37 -9.15
CA SER A 47 -10.90 -3.48 -8.65
C SER A 47 -11.04 -4.40 -7.44
N LYS A 48 -10.01 -5.23 -7.17
CA LYS A 48 -10.00 -6.23 -6.09
C LYS A 48 -8.65 -6.25 -5.39
N VAL A 49 -8.66 -6.64 -4.10
CA VAL A 49 -7.42 -6.90 -3.36
C VAL A 49 -6.63 -8.02 -4.04
N SER A 50 -5.38 -7.77 -4.30
CA SER A 50 -4.47 -8.74 -4.94
C SER A 50 -3.25 -9.00 -4.05
N TYR A 51 -2.76 -10.23 -4.06
CA TYR A 51 -1.70 -10.73 -3.19
C TYR A 51 -0.53 -11.18 -4.04
N TYR A 52 0.63 -10.58 -3.81
CA TYR A 52 1.82 -10.85 -4.62
C TYR A 52 2.98 -11.29 -3.71
N PRO A 53 3.39 -12.57 -3.79
CA PRO A 53 4.58 -13.04 -3.11
C PRO A 53 5.83 -12.39 -3.69
N GLY A 54 6.79 -12.11 -2.82
CA GLY A 54 8.09 -11.56 -3.18
C GLY A 54 9.20 -12.10 -2.28
N GLU A 55 10.44 -11.96 -2.73
CA GLU A 55 11.61 -12.36 -1.96
C GLU A 55 12.71 -11.31 -2.04
N PHE A 56 13.41 -11.13 -0.94
CA PHE A 56 14.71 -10.44 -0.91
C PHE A 56 15.80 -11.45 -0.66
N LYS A 57 16.72 -11.56 -1.60
CA LYS A 57 17.96 -12.34 -1.45
C LYS A 57 18.94 -11.54 -0.61
N HIS A 58 19.40 -12.11 0.48
CA HIS A 58 20.31 -11.45 1.38
C HIS A 58 21.42 -12.40 1.84
N LEU A 59 22.62 -11.84 2.14
CA LEU A 59 23.79 -12.61 2.59
C LEU A 59 23.52 -13.44 3.86
N PHE A 60 22.58 -13.01 4.70
CA PHE A 60 22.20 -13.70 5.94
C PHE A 60 20.88 -14.50 5.83
N GLY A 61 20.52 -14.88 4.61
CA GLY A 61 19.33 -15.66 4.30
C GLY A 61 18.21 -14.88 3.66
N ASP A 62 17.50 -15.54 2.78
CA ASP A 62 16.41 -14.96 2.01
C ASP A 62 15.23 -14.58 2.91
N LYS A 63 14.59 -13.46 2.60
CA LYS A 63 13.40 -12.96 3.28
C LYS A 63 12.21 -13.04 2.33
N TYR A 64 11.19 -13.77 2.75
CA TYR A 64 9.94 -13.94 2.00
C TYR A 64 8.86 -13.03 2.56
N PHE A 65 8.07 -12.43 1.68
CA PHE A 65 6.99 -11.51 2.05
C PHE A 65 5.83 -11.56 1.05
N THR A 66 4.69 -11.00 1.44
CA THR A 66 3.55 -10.78 0.54
C THR A 66 3.24 -9.29 0.48
N MET A 67 3.20 -8.74 -0.72
CA MET A 67 2.63 -7.41 -0.98
C MET A 67 1.14 -7.55 -1.26
N ILE A 68 0.33 -6.76 -0.57
CA ILE A 68 -1.11 -6.72 -0.72
C ILE A 68 -1.47 -5.42 -1.42
N ASP A 69 -1.80 -5.51 -2.70
CA ASP A 69 -2.25 -4.38 -3.51
C ASP A 69 -3.75 -4.15 -3.32
N THR A 70 -4.12 -2.92 -3.02
CA THR A 70 -5.50 -2.55 -2.76
C THR A 70 -6.06 -1.63 -3.85
N PRO A 71 -7.38 -1.63 -4.09
CA PRO A 71 -8.03 -0.60 -4.88
C PRO A 71 -7.72 0.81 -4.36
N GLY A 72 -7.92 1.83 -5.18
CA GLY A 72 -7.83 3.22 -4.74
C GLY A 72 -8.92 3.54 -3.72
N LEU A 73 -8.58 4.32 -2.69
CA LEU A 73 -9.49 4.68 -1.60
C LEU A 73 -10.26 5.99 -1.86
N ASP A 74 -10.47 6.32 -3.11
CA ASP A 74 -11.14 7.55 -3.59
C ASP A 74 -12.61 7.30 -3.97
N ASP A 75 -13.08 6.08 -3.77
CA ASP A 75 -14.39 5.71 -4.27
C ASP A 75 -15.48 6.34 -3.40
N SER A 76 -16.12 7.39 -3.94
CA SER A 76 -17.15 8.21 -3.29
C SER A 76 -18.47 7.45 -3.04
N GLU A 77 -18.59 6.19 -3.48
CA GLU A 77 -19.85 5.47 -3.54
C GLU A 77 -20.08 4.47 -2.40
N GLY A 78 -19.46 4.63 -1.24
CA GLY A 78 -19.75 3.78 -0.08
C GLY A 78 -19.17 2.34 -0.15
N ARG A 79 -18.49 1.98 -1.22
CA ARG A 79 -17.81 0.66 -1.41
C ARG A 79 -16.64 0.44 -0.46
N ASP A 80 -16.19 1.47 0.20
CA ASP A 80 -15.09 1.43 1.16
C ASP A 80 -15.36 0.44 2.31
N LYS A 81 -16.56 0.46 2.89
CA LYS A 81 -16.89 -0.41 4.03
C LYS A 81 -16.84 -1.89 3.64
N GLU A 82 -17.40 -2.22 2.50
CA GLU A 82 -17.36 -3.58 1.95
C GLU A 82 -15.92 -3.98 1.62
N PHE A 83 -15.14 -3.06 1.04
CA PHE A 83 -13.74 -3.29 0.76
C PHE A 83 -12.92 -3.63 2.03
N TYR A 84 -13.08 -2.85 3.11
CA TYR A 84 -12.36 -3.08 4.36
C TYR A 84 -12.78 -4.39 5.03
N GLN A 85 -14.07 -4.74 4.97
CA GLN A 85 -14.55 -6.01 5.48
C GLN A 85 -13.93 -7.18 4.69
N ASN A 86 -13.99 -7.11 3.37
CA ASN A 86 -13.39 -8.10 2.48
C ASN A 86 -11.87 -8.24 2.69
N LEU A 87 -11.17 -7.13 2.92
CA LEU A 87 -9.73 -7.17 3.23
C LEU A 87 -9.48 -7.90 4.56
N ARG A 88 -10.23 -7.57 5.61
CA ARG A 88 -10.12 -8.22 6.93
C ARG A 88 -10.37 -9.71 6.83
N ASP A 89 -11.46 -10.11 6.19
CA ASP A 89 -11.86 -11.51 6.03
C ASP A 89 -10.81 -12.29 5.23
N ASN A 90 -10.27 -11.71 4.19
CA ASN A 90 -9.21 -12.30 3.40
C ASN A 90 -7.90 -12.45 4.19
N LEU A 91 -7.52 -11.47 5.02
CA LEU A 91 -6.33 -11.55 5.88
C LEU A 91 -6.46 -12.71 6.86
N GLN A 92 -7.63 -12.89 7.47
CA GLN A 92 -7.92 -13.98 8.39
C GLN A 92 -7.93 -15.34 7.68
N THR A 93 -8.71 -15.47 6.62
CA THR A 93 -8.86 -16.72 5.85
C THR A 93 -7.53 -17.22 5.29
N LYS A 94 -6.66 -16.31 4.84
CA LYS A 94 -5.34 -16.65 4.30
C LYS A 94 -4.26 -16.76 5.36
N ASN A 95 -4.60 -16.52 6.64
CA ASN A 95 -3.64 -16.50 7.76
C ASN A 95 -2.43 -15.58 7.52
N LEU A 96 -2.66 -14.41 6.91
CA LEU A 96 -1.62 -13.44 6.58
C LEU A 96 -1.28 -12.58 7.80
N LYS A 97 -0.01 -12.56 8.18
CA LYS A 97 0.48 -11.72 9.28
C LYS A 97 0.97 -10.38 8.74
N VAL A 98 0.17 -9.36 8.94
CA VAL A 98 0.52 -7.99 8.52
C VAL A 98 1.62 -7.44 9.43
N LYS A 99 2.73 -7.03 8.83
CA LYS A 99 3.91 -6.45 9.48
C LYS A 99 4.02 -4.95 9.26
N GLY A 100 3.36 -4.44 8.23
CA GLY A 100 3.40 -3.02 7.93
C GLY A 100 2.33 -2.57 6.94
N ILE A 101 2.03 -1.28 7.00
CA ILE A 101 1.14 -0.59 6.08
C ILE A 101 1.97 0.47 5.36
N ILE A 102 1.94 0.43 4.04
CA ILE A 102 2.66 1.38 3.19
C ILE A 102 1.64 2.34 2.61
N ILE A 103 1.66 3.58 3.08
CA ILE A 103 0.81 4.64 2.55
C ILE A 103 1.53 5.25 1.35
N VAL A 104 0.94 5.13 0.17
CA VAL A 104 1.53 5.60 -1.08
C VAL A 104 0.98 6.98 -1.42
N PHE A 105 1.88 7.97 -1.53
CA PHE A 105 1.55 9.34 -1.91
C PHE A 105 2.21 9.71 -3.25
N ASN A 106 1.44 10.42 -4.08
CA ASN A 106 1.97 11.02 -5.29
C ASN A 106 2.53 12.41 -4.99
N LEU A 107 3.84 12.62 -5.21
CA LEU A 107 4.50 13.89 -4.94
C LEU A 107 4.04 15.04 -5.85
N GLN A 108 3.49 14.72 -7.00
CA GLN A 108 2.98 15.73 -7.93
C GLN A 108 1.66 16.35 -7.47
N MET A 109 0.90 15.66 -6.62
CA MET A 109 -0.30 16.24 -6.01
C MET A 109 0.08 17.39 -5.09
N THR A 110 -0.62 18.50 -5.24
CA THR A 110 -0.16 19.79 -4.70
C THR A 110 -0.39 19.96 -3.21
N ARG A 111 -1.31 19.20 -2.61
CA ARG A 111 -1.68 19.35 -1.20
C ARG A 111 -2.00 18.01 -0.56
N PHE A 112 -1.61 17.86 0.70
CA PHE A 112 -2.16 16.87 1.59
C PHE A 112 -3.53 17.39 2.06
N GLY A 113 -4.59 16.76 1.62
CA GLY A 113 -5.95 17.24 1.80
C GLY A 113 -6.78 16.36 2.72
N GLN A 114 -8.09 16.62 2.73
CA GLN A 114 -9.05 15.85 3.51
C GLN A 114 -9.15 14.39 3.06
N SER A 115 -8.93 14.12 1.78
CA SER A 115 -8.95 12.77 1.24
C SER A 115 -7.83 11.90 1.80
N GLU A 116 -6.62 12.43 1.93
CA GLU A 116 -5.49 11.71 2.52
C GLU A 116 -5.69 11.48 4.03
N LYS A 117 -6.29 12.43 4.73
CA LYS A 117 -6.64 12.27 6.15
C LYS A 117 -7.65 11.14 6.35
N LYS A 118 -8.69 11.08 5.52
CA LYS A 118 -9.68 9.98 5.54
C LYS A 118 -9.05 8.61 5.32
N ILE A 119 -8.03 8.51 4.46
CA ILE A 119 -7.29 7.25 4.27
C ILE A 119 -6.64 6.81 5.58
N ILE A 120 -5.99 7.74 6.29
CA ILE A 120 -5.34 7.44 7.58
C ILE A 120 -6.37 7.03 8.64
N GLU A 121 -7.47 7.75 8.75
CA GLU A 121 -8.57 7.43 9.67
C GLU A 121 -9.10 6.01 9.40
N LYS A 122 -9.37 5.67 8.14
CA LYS A 122 -9.82 4.33 7.75
C LYS A 122 -8.79 3.23 8.07
N ILE A 123 -7.50 3.52 7.94
CA ILE A 123 -6.44 2.57 8.34
C ILE A 123 -6.45 2.34 9.85
N ILE A 124 -6.64 3.39 10.63
CA ILE A 124 -6.75 3.30 12.10
C ILE A 124 -7.92 2.38 12.49
N ASP A 125 -9.05 2.54 11.84
CA ASP A 125 -10.23 1.71 12.06
C ASP A 125 -10.05 0.25 11.63
N LEU A 126 -9.31 0.03 10.54
CA LEU A 126 -9.03 -1.30 10.02
C LEU A 126 -8.10 -2.12 10.91
N VAL A 127 -7.11 -1.45 11.51
CA VAL A 127 -6.04 -2.10 12.27
C VAL A 127 -5.98 -1.48 13.69
N PRO A 128 -6.86 -1.91 14.61
CA PRO A 128 -6.94 -1.35 15.96
C PRO A 128 -5.79 -1.86 16.84
N VAL A 129 -4.57 -1.42 16.56
CA VAL A 129 -3.38 -1.75 17.36
C VAL A 129 -2.83 -0.52 18.06
N LYS A 130 -2.40 -0.69 19.31
CA LYS A 130 -1.69 0.37 20.01
C LYS A 130 -0.42 0.76 19.26
N ASN A 131 -0.18 2.05 19.11
CA ASN A 131 0.99 2.60 18.40
C ASN A 131 1.07 2.18 16.92
N LEU A 132 -0.06 2.21 16.20
CA LEU A 132 -0.17 1.90 14.78
C LEU A 132 0.93 2.57 13.92
N TRP A 133 1.34 3.78 14.27
CA TRP A 133 2.38 4.56 13.59
C TRP A 133 3.73 3.85 13.49
N LYS A 134 4.04 2.91 14.38
CA LYS A 134 5.25 2.07 14.30
C LYS A 134 5.25 1.13 13.10
N TYR A 135 4.07 0.85 12.57
CA TYR A 135 3.87 -0.08 11.45
C TYR A 135 3.57 0.63 10.14
N ILE A 136 3.53 1.98 10.15
CA ILE A 136 3.23 2.77 8.97
C ILE A 136 4.53 3.24 8.31
N THR A 137 4.64 3.00 7.01
CA THR A 137 5.68 3.55 6.14
C THR A 137 5.02 4.46 5.11
N ILE A 138 5.55 5.67 4.95
CA ILE A 138 5.12 6.59 3.91
C ILE A 138 6.04 6.44 2.70
N LEU A 139 5.46 6.02 1.57
CA LEU A 139 6.15 5.92 0.29
C LEU A 139 5.71 7.07 -0.61
N VAL A 140 6.69 7.83 -1.11
CA VAL A 140 6.42 8.94 -2.03
C VAL A 140 6.83 8.55 -3.44
N THR A 141 5.86 8.54 -4.35
CA THR A 141 6.03 8.22 -5.77
C THR A 141 6.11 9.49 -6.64
N HIS A 142 6.36 9.32 -7.94
CA HIS A 142 6.41 10.41 -8.94
C HIS A 142 7.39 11.53 -8.56
N SER A 143 8.55 11.17 -8.00
CA SER A 143 9.55 12.11 -7.46
C SER A 143 10.63 12.54 -8.45
N TYR A 144 10.70 11.93 -9.63
CA TYR A 144 11.85 12.01 -10.55
C TYR A 144 12.12 13.37 -11.21
N TYR A 145 11.24 14.35 -11.04
CA TYR A 145 11.45 15.70 -11.61
C TYR A 145 11.72 16.78 -10.55
N LYS A 146 11.93 16.42 -9.28
CA LYS A 146 12.10 17.43 -8.23
C LYS A 146 13.49 17.36 -7.61
N LYS A 147 14.14 18.53 -7.51
CA LYS A 147 15.41 18.65 -6.79
C LYS A 147 15.25 18.13 -5.36
N PRO A 148 16.29 17.48 -4.78
CA PRO A 148 16.23 16.88 -3.45
C PRO A 148 15.71 17.83 -2.36
N GLU A 149 16.08 19.11 -2.41
CA GLU A 149 15.67 20.14 -1.44
C GLU A 149 14.14 20.37 -1.43
N LYS A 150 13.50 20.30 -2.62
CA LYS A 150 12.03 20.41 -2.73
C LYS A 150 11.32 19.17 -2.20
N LEU A 151 11.97 18.00 -2.28
CA LEU A 151 11.48 16.75 -1.72
C LEU A 151 11.46 16.80 -0.19
N VAL A 152 12.55 17.26 0.42
CA VAL A 152 12.68 17.37 1.88
C VAL A 152 11.63 18.32 2.44
N LYS A 153 11.39 19.47 1.80
CA LYS A 153 10.39 20.45 2.24
C LYS A 153 8.96 19.88 2.19
N LYS A 154 8.60 19.14 1.12
CA LYS A 154 7.30 18.47 1.03
C LYS A 154 7.15 17.35 2.07
N ARG A 155 8.20 16.56 2.31
CA ARG A 155 8.20 15.50 3.32
C ARG A 155 7.95 16.04 4.73
N LYS A 156 8.56 17.19 5.09
CA LYS A 156 8.32 17.85 6.37
C LYS A 156 6.87 18.31 6.56
N ASN A 157 6.19 18.69 5.47
CA ASN A 157 4.80 19.09 5.53
C ASN A 157 3.84 17.87 5.67
N LEU A 158 4.23 16.69 5.16
CA LEU A 158 3.47 15.45 5.33
C LEU A 158 3.56 14.89 6.75
N LEU A 159 4.65 15.18 7.46
CA LEU A 159 4.90 14.67 8.82
C LEU A 159 4.40 15.61 9.93
N LYS A 160 3.76 16.73 9.59
CA LYS A 160 3.11 17.67 10.54
C LYS A 160 1.65 17.34 10.82
N ILE A 161 1.28 16.07 10.72
CA ILE A 161 -0.06 15.55 11.01
C ILE A 161 -0.19 15.25 12.50
#